data_4933370e53f5fa29f46775f06da9aadc
#
_entry.id   4933370e53f5fa29f46775f06da9aadc
#
_cell.length_a   1.000
_cell.length_b   1.000
_cell.length_c   1.000
_cell.angle_alpha   90.00
_cell.angle_beta   90.00
_cell.angle_gamma   90.00
#
_symmetry.space_group_name_H-M   'P 1'
#
loop_
_entity.id
_entity.type
_entity.pdbx_description
1 polymer ?
#
loop_
_entity_poly.entity_id
_entity_poly.type
_entity_poly.pdbx_seq_one_letter_code
_entity_poly.pdbx_strand_id
1 'polypeptide(L)'
;ILYKNPRNYNIYFRVSNLMPGPENASVLLQILEDLLKTQSKNMRLSVEKGRLLYLLDRKEEAIQDWQRIIQKNRQDRFLYTTLTNAMLQAGATTEAIQLLTEGRTALNEPQAFANDLARIYAAKHNYDLASREYLSHLDKNPGMLDHVSNQLIRLLKNDGAYEQINANLKQMLALPGEHQVLILAQAKILLHEQHYAECARVILASDVSRSMKDVMSIAKDLMAEQAWVPAADLFLFISANSTDKRQVGEALLKLASTYEFRLQFEESYKSLSGYFPGNQFLALDVRIPSGADASLERTLKLYDSLQTLLPRTREAFQASFHIAEIQLMVSGDVDRAIRGFQNVFANAPRNDIRLAGGKRLVDAWLVKGDTSAAYQILNEIINDLNMDEDAPQIVSSRIKILIHQGDIPRLKKELLNLSGAASPTDPIFNDGLELMALLDGNGSENDPGLQQYLKAERFVGQHKLTEAIRTLEDIRGDSKSIADEAGVRSIQILLALGDTNEASKAMDNFLNTYSDSPWRAHVLVWRGEQFQFIQNAPQAAIPFYEEVIVNHPEYLGIQELRIRLRQLIGGGS
;
A
#
# COMPACT_ATOMS: atom_id res chain seq x y z
N ILE A 1 -14.74 36.88 -38.63
CA ILE A 1 -13.83 35.75 -38.99
C ILE A 1 -14.63 34.60 -39.61
N LEU A 2 -15.74 34.16 -39.00
CA LEU A 2 -16.61 33.09 -39.50
C LEU A 2 -17.19 33.40 -40.88
N TYR A 3 -17.68 34.61 -41.09
CA TYR A 3 -18.20 35.06 -42.42
C TYR A 3 -17.12 35.16 -43.50
N LYS A 4 -15.83 35.36 -43.10
CA LYS A 4 -14.71 35.40 -44.04
C LYS A 4 -14.17 34.01 -44.42
N ASN A 5 -14.48 32.97 -43.61
CA ASN A 5 -14.05 31.58 -43.83
C ASN A 5 -15.17 30.60 -43.52
N PRO A 6 -16.25 30.54 -44.29
CA PRO A 6 -17.44 29.73 -44.02
C PRO A 6 -17.19 28.21 -44.08
N ARG A 7 -16.03 27.78 -44.64
CA ARG A 7 -15.63 26.36 -44.63
C ARG A 7 -14.98 25.89 -43.31
N ASN A 8 -14.55 26.82 -42.46
CA ASN A 8 -13.87 26.48 -41.20
C ASN A 8 -14.86 26.50 -40.01
N TYR A 9 -15.78 25.55 -39.98
CA TYR A 9 -16.75 25.37 -38.90
C TYR A 9 -16.11 25.08 -37.52
N ASN A 10 -14.83 24.72 -37.46
CA ASN A 10 -14.12 24.54 -36.20
C ASN A 10 -14.05 25.84 -35.40
N ILE A 11 -14.00 26.99 -36.07
CA ILE A 11 -14.03 28.29 -35.38
C ILE A 11 -15.39 28.49 -34.68
N TYR A 12 -16.47 28.07 -35.30
CA TYR A 12 -17.80 28.12 -34.70
C TYR A 12 -17.84 27.33 -33.38
N PHE A 13 -17.38 26.07 -33.36
CA PHE A 13 -17.37 25.27 -32.15
C PHE A 13 -16.45 25.83 -31.06
N ARG A 14 -15.33 26.47 -31.42
CA ARG A 14 -14.51 27.19 -30.45
C ARG A 14 -15.24 28.35 -29.80
N VAL A 15 -15.99 29.10 -30.56
CA VAL A 15 -16.83 30.22 -30.07
C VAL A 15 -17.99 29.68 -29.22
N SER A 16 -18.72 28.70 -29.71
CA SER A 16 -19.82 28.06 -28.99
C SER A 16 -19.39 27.50 -27.62
N ASN A 17 -18.20 26.90 -27.54
CA ASN A 17 -17.65 26.42 -26.29
C ASN A 17 -17.26 27.54 -25.30
N LEU A 18 -16.92 28.72 -25.79
CA LEU A 18 -16.65 29.90 -24.96
C LEU A 18 -17.91 30.61 -24.48
N MET A 19 -19.04 30.31 -25.10
CA MET A 19 -20.34 30.96 -24.86
C MET A 19 -21.45 29.89 -24.64
N PRO A 20 -21.34 29.04 -23.63
CA PRO A 20 -22.19 27.83 -23.51
C PRO A 20 -23.60 28.09 -23.02
N GLY A 21 -23.92 29.28 -22.51
CA GLY A 21 -25.19 29.60 -21.85
C GLY A 21 -26.36 29.83 -22.79
N PRO A 22 -27.61 29.68 -22.30
CA PRO A 22 -28.81 29.90 -23.06
C PRO A 22 -28.96 31.36 -23.57
N GLU A 23 -28.36 32.33 -22.87
CA GLU A 23 -28.32 33.75 -23.24
C GLU A 23 -27.64 33.98 -24.61
N ASN A 24 -26.71 33.12 -24.98
CA ASN A 24 -25.95 33.20 -26.22
C ASN A 24 -26.56 32.33 -27.35
N ALA A 25 -27.50 31.44 -27.01
CA ALA A 25 -28.02 30.43 -27.93
C ALA A 25 -28.69 31.04 -29.19
N SER A 26 -29.37 32.18 -29.05
CA SER A 26 -30.02 32.87 -30.17
C SER A 26 -29.00 33.36 -31.21
N VAL A 27 -27.94 34.02 -30.77
CA VAL A 27 -26.88 34.52 -31.66
C VAL A 27 -26.11 33.35 -32.30
N LEU A 28 -25.80 32.33 -31.52
CA LEU A 28 -25.12 31.12 -32.02
C LEU A 28 -25.98 30.38 -33.06
N LEU A 29 -27.31 30.30 -32.85
CA LEU A 29 -28.22 29.66 -33.78
C LEU A 29 -28.27 30.41 -35.12
N GLN A 30 -28.35 31.75 -35.11
CA GLN A 30 -28.36 32.56 -36.33
C GLN A 30 -27.06 32.33 -37.14
N ILE A 31 -25.91 32.37 -36.51
CA ILE A 31 -24.63 32.10 -37.16
C ILE A 31 -24.59 30.67 -37.73
N LEU A 32 -25.12 29.69 -36.98
CA LEU A 32 -25.15 28.29 -37.36
C LEU A 32 -26.06 28.07 -38.59
N GLU A 33 -27.22 28.69 -38.63
CA GLU A 33 -28.14 28.60 -39.77
C GLU A 33 -27.51 29.15 -41.05
N ASP A 34 -26.77 30.26 -40.98
CA ASP A 34 -26.01 30.77 -42.10
C ASP A 34 -24.92 29.81 -42.58
N LEU A 35 -24.22 29.17 -41.67
CA LEU A 35 -23.24 28.12 -41.99
C LEU A 35 -23.91 26.92 -42.67
N LEU A 36 -25.09 26.51 -42.20
CA LEU A 36 -25.84 25.38 -42.75
C LEU A 36 -26.35 25.64 -44.17
N LYS A 37 -26.59 26.91 -44.59
CA LYS A 37 -26.92 27.25 -45.98
C LYS A 37 -25.79 26.83 -46.95
N THR A 38 -24.52 26.92 -46.50
CA THR A 38 -23.36 26.57 -47.31
C THR A 38 -22.89 25.14 -47.09
N GLN A 39 -23.20 24.55 -45.94
CA GLN A 39 -22.76 23.23 -45.49
C GLN A 39 -23.96 22.37 -45.05
N SER A 40 -24.99 22.27 -45.87
CA SER A 40 -26.25 21.60 -45.54
C SER A 40 -26.13 20.11 -45.16
N LYS A 41 -25.04 19.46 -45.55
CA LYS A 41 -24.76 18.04 -45.23
C LYS A 41 -23.88 17.85 -44.01
N ASN A 42 -23.45 18.92 -43.32
CA ASN A 42 -22.60 18.83 -42.16
C ASN A 42 -23.39 18.36 -40.93
N MET A 43 -23.26 17.08 -40.61
CA MET A 43 -24.00 16.42 -39.53
C MET A 43 -23.73 17.07 -38.18
N ARG A 44 -22.48 17.45 -37.89
CA ARG A 44 -22.10 18.04 -36.62
C ARG A 44 -22.78 19.41 -36.39
N LEU A 45 -22.89 20.22 -37.42
CA LEU A 45 -23.62 21.47 -37.36
C LEU A 45 -25.14 21.23 -37.18
N SER A 46 -25.68 20.18 -37.83
CA SER A 46 -27.11 19.84 -37.69
C SER A 46 -27.44 19.34 -36.28
N VAL A 47 -26.54 18.55 -35.65
CA VAL A 47 -26.69 18.13 -34.25
C VAL A 47 -26.65 19.31 -33.30
N GLU A 48 -25.73 20.24 -33.52
CA GLU A 48 -25.59 21.48 -32.73
C GLU A 48 -26.80 22.41 -32.86
N LYS A 49 -27.42 22.46 -34.05
CA LYS A 49 -28.68 23.20 -34.24
C LYS A 49 -29.76 22.73 -33.29
N GLY A 50 -29.95 21.41 -33.18
CA GLY A 50 -30.92 20.85 -32.24
C GLY A 50 -30.60 21.23 -30.78
N ARG A 51 -29.32 21.24 -30.38
CA ARG A 51 -28.91 21.66 -29.04
C ARG A 51 -29.30 23.11 -28.75
N LEU A 52 -29.04 24.02 -29.67
CA LEU A 52 -29.40 25.44 -29.52
C LEU A 52 -30.90 25.67 -29.53
N LEU A 53 -31.65 24.97 -30.38
CA LEU A 53 -33.12 25.04 -30.40
C LEU A 53 -33.71 24.62 -29.05
N TYR A 54 -33.19 23.54 -28.46
CA TYR A 54 -33.65 23.06 -27.16
C TYR A 54 -33.35 24.06 -26.03
N LEU A 55 -32.15 24.69 -26.05
CA LEU A 55 -31.78 25.75 -25.10
C LEU A 55 -32.67 27.00 -25.23
N LEU A 56 -33.24 27.26 -26.41
CA LEU A 56 -34.18 28.34 -26.68
C LEU A 56 -35.66 27.97 -26.41
N ASP A 57 -35.90 26.86 -25.72
CA ASP A 57 -37.21 26.28 -25.41
C ASP A 57 -38.05 25.89 -26.65
N ARG A 58 -37.40 25.75 -27.83
CA ARG A 58 -37.99 25.23 -29.07
C ARG A 58 -37.82 23.72 -29.14
N LYS A 59 -38.34 23.01 -28.13
CA LYS A 59 -38.06 21.58 -27.88
C LYS A 59 -38.57 20.67 -28.99
N GLU A 60 -39.77 20.90 -29.47
CA GLU A 60 -40.38 20.07 -30.54
C GLU A 60 -39.56 20.14 -31.83
N GLU A 61 -39.05 21.32 -32.18
CA GLU A 61 -38.23 21.51 -33.37
C GLU A 61 -36.85 20.80 -33.19
N ALA A 62 -36.27 20.93 -32.03
CA ALA A 62 -35.01 20.27 -31.71
C ALA A 62 -35.12 18.73 -31.82
N ILE A 63 -36.17 18.15 -31.23
CA ILE A 63 -36.44 16.71 -31.27
C ILE A 63 -36.66 16.24 -32.71
N GLN A 64 -37.46 16.98 -33.50
CA GLN A 64 -37.68 16.65 -34.91
C GLN A 64 -36.41 16.70 -35.74
N ASP A 65 -35.51 17.67 -35.50
CA ASP A 65 -34.24 17.77 -36.21
C ASP A 65 -33.34 16.60 -35.85
N TRP A 66 -33.20 16.25 -34.56
CA TRP A 66 -32.43 15.09 -34.11
C TRP A 66 -33.00 13.76 -34.63
N GLN A 67 -34.33 13.59 -34.60
CA GLN A 67 -34.98 12.40 -35.17
C GLN A 67 -34.71 12.28 -36.68
N ARG A 68 -34.77 13.39 -37.42
CA ARG A 68 -34.49 13.41 -38.86
C ARG A 68 -33.04 13.00 -39.17
N ILE A 69 -32.09 13.36 -38.28
CA ILE A 69 -30.68 12.99 -38.40
C ILE A 69 -30.51 11.48 -38.19
N ILE A 70 -31.09 10.93 -37.12
CA ILE A 70 -30.90 9.50 -36.79
C ILE A 70 -31.64 8.58 -37.75
N GLN A 71 -32.82 9.00 -38.26
CA GLN A 71 -33.57 8.19 -39.22
C GLN A 71 -32.80 7.89 -40.50
N LYS A 72 -31.91 8.80 -40.93
CA LYS A 72 -31.04 8.62 -42.10
C LYS A 72 -29.86 7.69 -41.86
N ASN A 73 -29.49 7.46 -40.59
CA ASN A 73 -28.26 6.78 -40.19
C ASN A 73 -28.48 5.87 -38.98
N ARG A 74 -29.55 5.05 -38.98
CA ARG A 74 -29.97 4.22 -37.83
C ARG A 74 -28.95 3.22 -37.35
N GLN A 75 -27.97 2.86 -38.21
CA GLN A 75 -26.92 1.89 -37.89
C GLN A 75 -25.61 2.57 -37.44
N ASP A 76 -25.57 3.89 -37.37
CA ASP A 76 -24.36 4.60 -36.95
C ASP A 76 -24.33 4.80 -35.43
N ARG A 77 -23.63 3.88 -34.76
CA ARG A 77 -23.44 3.90 -33.29
C ARG A 77 -22.84 5.21 -32.79
N PHE A 78 -21.87 5.77 -33.53
CA PHE A 78 -21.22 7.02 -33.16
C PHE A 78 -22.17 8.20 -33.15
N LEU A 79 -23.14 8.18 -34.05
CA LEU A 79 -24.16 9.23 -34.14
C LEU A 79 -25.07 9.24 -32.90
N TYR A 80 -25.49 8.08 -32.39
CA TYR A 80 -26.25 7.99 -31.13
C TYR A 80 -25.52 8.65 -29.99
N THR A 81 -24.22 8.34 -29.81
CA THR A 81 -23.41 8.96 -28.75
C THR A 81 -23.24 10.46 -28.94
N THR A 82 -23.08 10.93 -30.19
CA THR A 82 -22.94 12.34 -30.53
C THR A 82 -24.22 13.11 -30.23
N LEU A 83 -25.38 12.59 -30.63
CA LEU A 83 -26.68 13.16 -30.32
C LEU A 83 -26.97 13.19 -28.83
N THR A 84 -26.70 12.07 -28.14
CA THR A 84 -26.85 11.97 -26.67
C THR A 84 -26.05 13.06 -25.96
N ASN A 85 -24.81 13.29 -26.35
CA ASN A 85 -23.98 14.32 -25.73
C ASN A 85 -24.55 15.72 -25.96
N ALA A 86 -25.08 16.03 -27.17
CA ALA A 86 -25.73 17.30 -27.48
C ALA A 86 -27.01 17.47 -26.67
N MET A 87 -27.82 16.42 -26.56
CA MET A 87 -29.04 16.39 -25.74
C MET A 87 -28.74 16.65 -24.25
N LEU A 88 -27.75 15.99 -23.70
CA LEU A 88 -27.34 16.16 -22.29
C LEU A 88 -26.83 17.58 -22.03
N GLN A 89 -26.07 18.17 -22.97
CA GLN A 89 -25.61 19.56 -22.87
C GLN A 89 -26.76 20.57 -22.94
N ALA A 90 -27.88 20.21 -23.58
CA ALA A 90 -29.08 21.02 -23.63
C ALA A 90 -30.04 20.76 -22.45
N GLY A 91 -29.76 19.78 -21.58
CA GLY A 91 -30.64 19.35 -20.50
C GLY A 91 -31.75 18.38 -20.93
N ALA A 92 -31.73 17.89 -22.18
CA ALA A 92 -32.71 16.96 -22.75
C ALA A 92 -32.40 15.50 -22.30
N THR A 93 -32.40 15.26 -21.01
CA THR A 93 -31.97 13.98 -20.43
C THR A 93 -32.93 12.84 -20.73
N THR A 94 -34.24 13.12 -20.73
CA THR A 94 -35.26 12.10 -21.01
C THR A 94 -35.20 11.64 -22.46
N GLU A 95 -35.05 12.59 -23.38
CA GLU A 95 -34.90 12.35 -24.82
C GLU A 95 -33.60 11.59 -25.13
N ALA A 96 -32.52 11.87 -24.38
CA ALA A 96 -31.26 11.17 -24.50
C ALA A 96 -31.40 9.69 -24.11
N ILE A 97 -32.09 9.39 -23.00
CA ILE A 97 -32.37 8.00 -22.56
C ILE A 97 -33.21 7.28 -23.62
N GLN A 98 -34.27 7.94 -24.12
CA GLN A 98 -35.12 7.36 -25.14
C GLN A 98 -34.33 7.05 -26.42
N LEU A 99 -33.51 8.00 -26.90
CA LEU A 99 -32.66 7.83 -28.08
C LEU A 99 -31.73 6.61 -27.96
N LEU A 100 -31.05 6.47 -26.83
CA LEU A 100 -30.14 5.33 -26.59
C LEU A 100 -30.91 4.01 -26.52
N THR A 101 -32.13 4.01 -25.93
CA THR A 101 -32.98 2.82 -25.84
C THR A 101 -33.50 2.40 -27.23
N GLU A 102 -33.93 3.34 -28.04
CA GLU A 102 -34.31 3.10 -29.44
C GLU A 102 -33.12 2.63 -30.28
N GLY A 103 -31.93 3.16 -30.00
CA GLY A 103 -30.66 2.75 -30.62
C GLY A 103 -30.33 1.30 -30.40
N ARG A 104 -30.56 0.75 -29.20
CA ARG A 104 -30.39 -0.69 -28.91
C ARG A 104 -31.23 -1.54 -29.86
N THR A 105 -32.48 -1.17 -30.04
CA THR A 105 -33.39 -1.90 -30.94
C THR A 105 -32.96 -1.76 -32.39
N ALA A 106 -32.57 -0.55 -32.81
CA ALA A 106 -32.16 -0.28 -34.19
C ALA A 106 -30.85 -1.02 -34.55
N LEU A 107 -29.90 -1.12 -33.62
CA LEU A 107 -28.63 -1.82 -33.81
C LEU A 107 -28.73 -3.34 -33.59
N ASN A 108 -29.85 -3.81 -33.05
CA ASN A 108 -30.02 -5.20 -32.58
C ASN A 108 -28.96 -5.61 -31.52
N GLU A 109 -28.58 -4.65 -30.68
CA GLU A 109 -27.59 -4.82 -29.61
C GLU A 109 -28.20 -4.41 -28.26
N PRO A 110 -28.75 -5.35 -27.47
CA PRO A 110 -29.41 -5.04 -26.19
C PRO A 110 -28.52 -4.33 -25.16
N GLN A 111 -27.20 -4.50 -25.27
CA GLN A 111 -26.22 -3.90 -24.37
C GLN A 111 -25.53 -2.65 -24.94
N ALA A 112 -25.92 -2.19 -26.13
CA ALA A 112 -25.39 -0.95 -26.68
C ALA A 112 -25.64 0.20 -25.70
N PHE A 113 -24.68 1.10 -25.57
CA PHE A 113 -24.77 2.32 -24.75
C PHE A 113 -24.97 2.10 -23.24
N ALA A 114 -24.69 0.89 -22.71
CA ALA A 114 -24.90 0.59 -21.29
C ALA A 114 -24.14 1.56 -20.38
N ASN A 115 -22.88 1.87 -20.69
CA ASN A 115 -22.09 2.84 -19.93
C ASN A 115 -22.67 4.26 -19.98
N ASP A 116 -23.21 4.68 -21.14
CA ASP A 116 -23.82 6.00 -21.30
C ASP A 116 -25.11 6.09 -20.49
N LEU A 117 -25.98 5.10 -20.60
CA LEU A 117 -27.22 5.01 -19.82
C LEU A 117 -26.94 4.95 -18.32
N ALA A 118 -25.98 4.11 -17.90
CA ALA A 118 -25.59 4.01 -16.49
C ALA A 118 -25.13 5.37 -15.93
N ARG A 119 -24.31 6.12 -16.68
CA ARG A 119 -23.87 7.47 -16.29
C ARG A 119 -25.03 8.44 -16.18
N ILE A 120 -25.99 8.39 -17.12
CA ILE A 120 -27.17 9.26 -17.11
C ILE A 120 -28.05 8.92 -15.90
N TYR A 121 -28.30 7.64 -15.63
CA TYR A 121 -29.07 7.23 -14.47
C TYR A 121 -28.38 7.58 -13.15
N ALA A 122 -27.07 7.42 -13.07
CA ALA A 122 -26.29 7.83 -11.90
C ALA A 122 -26.39 9.33 -11.63
N ALA A 123 -26.30 10.17 -12.66
CA ALA A 123 -26.46 11.62 -12.56
C ALA A 123 -27.89 12.03 -12.12
N LYS A 124 -28.89 11.16 -12.35
CA LYS A 124 -30.26 11.32 -11.87
C LYS A 124 -30.52 10.69 -10.50
N HIS A 125 -29.48 10.25 -9.81
CA HIS A 125 -29.57 9.52 -8.53
C HIS A 125 -30.43 8.23 -8.59
N ASN A 126 -30.58 7.66 -9.79
CA ASN A 126 -31.26 6.38 -9.98
C ASN A 126 -30.21 5.26 -10.01
N TYR A 127 -29.76 4.87 -8.82
CA TYR A 127 -28.67 3.88 -8.67
C TYR A 127 -29.12 2.45 -9.00
N ASP A 128 -30.43 2.16 -8.92
CA ASP A 128 -31.01 0.89 -9.36
C ASP A 128 -30.79 0.70 -10.87
N LEU A 129 -31.25 1.62 -11.69
CA LEU A 129 -31.06 1.51 -13.14
C LEU A 129 -29.60 1.65 -13.54
N ALA A 130 -28.84 2.53 -12.89
CA ALA A 130 -27.42 2.70 -13.17
C ALA A 130 -26.63 1.41 -12.94
N SER A 131 -26.79 0.76 -11.77
CA SER A 131 -26.10 -0.47 -11.46
C SER A 131 -26.56 -1.64 -12.34
N ARG A 132 -27.84 -1.71 -12.67
CA ARG A 132 -28.38 -2.74 -13.59
C ARG A 132 -27.72 -2.66 -14.97
N GLU A 133 -27.56 -1.46 -15.50
CA GLU A 133 -26.89 -1.23 -16.78
C GLU A 133 -25.40 -1.64 -16.72
N TYR A 134 -24.69 -1.21 -15.68
CA TYR A 134 -23.27 -1.58 -15.48
C TYR A 134 -23.09 -3.09 -15.34
N LEU A 135 -23.87 -3.74 -14.49
CA LEU A 135 -23.76 -5.17 -14.23
C LEU A 135 -24.15 -6.01 -15.45
N SER A 136 -25.23 -5.62 -16.16
CA SER A 136 -25.64 -6.28 -17.40
C SER A 136 -24.59 -6.15 -18.51
N HIS A 137 -23.92 -5.00 -18.58
CA HIS A 137 -22.81 -4.79 -19.51
C HIS A 137 -21.60 -5.68 -19.13
N LEU A 138 -21.28 -5.72 -17.83
CA LEU A 138 -20.16 -6.52 -17.31
C LEU A 138 -20.35 -8.01 -17.57
N ASP A 139 -21.55 -8.54 -17.34
CA ASP A 139 -21.86 -9.95 -17.54
C ASP A 139 -21.61 -10.43 -19.00
N LYS A 140 -21.78 -9.54 -19.97
CA LYS A 140 -21.50 -9.80 -21.39
C LYS A 140 -20.07 -9.45 -21.81
N ASN A 141 -19.37 -8.62 -21.03
CA ASN A 141 -18.03 -8.13 -21.34
C ASN A 141 -17.10 -8.31 -20.13
N PRO A 142 -16.66 -9.54 -19.81
CA PRO A 142 -15.86 -9.83 -18.60
C PRO A 142 -14.57 -9.00 -18.49
N GLY A 143 -13.97 -8.61 -19.63
CA GLY A 143 -12.78 -7.74 -19.64
C GLY A 143 -12.98 -6.32 -19.08
N MET A 144 -14.23 -5.95 -18.76
CA MET A 144 -14.57 -4.65 -18.19
C MET A 144 -14.67 -4.68 -16.66
N LEU A 145 -14.24 -5.76 -16.00
CA LEU A 145 -14.36 -5.96 -14.55
C LEU A 145 -13.86 -4.75 -13.75
N ASP A 146 -12.62 -4.34 -13.97
CA ASP A 146 -12.03 -3.24 -13.21
C ASP A 146 -12.75 -1.91 -13.48
N HIS A 147 -13.06 -1.63 -14.75
CA HIS A 147 -13.77 -0.41 -15.11
C HIS A 147 -15.14 -0.33 -14.44
N VAL A 148 -15.95 -1.38 -14.58
CA VAL A 148 -17.32 -1.40 -14.06
C VAL A 148 -17.32 -1.43 -12.53
N SER A 149 -16.45 -2.24 -11.90
CA SER A 149 -16.33 -2.26 -10.43
C SER A 149 -15.97 -0.88 -9.88
N ASN A 150 -15.05 -0.16 -10.52
CA ASN A 150 -14.70 1.21 -10.12
C ASN A 150 -15.86 2.20 -10.29
N GLN A 151 -16.70 2.03 -11.32
CA GLN A 151 -17.90 2.86 -11.46
C GLN A 151 -18.93 2.56 -10.36
N LEU A 152 -19.18 1.29 -10.07
CA LEU A 152 -20.08 0.87 -8.99
C LEU A 152 -19.58 1.38 -7.62
N ILE A 153 -18.28 1.25 -7.33
CA ILE A 153 -17.65 1.76 -6.10
C ILE A 153 -17.82 3.28 -5.97
N ARG A 154 -17.73 4.04 -7.08
CA ARG A 154 -18.00 5.48 -7.04
C ARG A 154 -19.45 5.80 -6.67
N LEU A 155 -20.41 4.96 -7.03
CA LEU A 155 -21.81 5.14 -6.64
C LEU A 155 -22.02 4.93 -5.14
N LEU A 156 -21.23 4.07 -4.48
CA LEU A 156 -21.33 3.77 -3.05
C LEU A 156 -21.16 4.99 -2.14
N LYS A 157 -20.57 6.07 -2.64
CA LYS A 157 -20.46 7.34 -1.92
C LYS A 157 -21.81 8.03 -1.68
N ASN A 158 -22.88 7.52 -2.27
CA ASN A 158 -24.22 8.10 -2.17
C ASN A 158 -25.12 7.20 -1.33
N ASP A 159 -25.93 7.82 -0.49
CA ASP A 159 -26.85 7.11 0.41
C ASP A 159 -27.82 6.21 -0.37
N GLY A 160 -27.98 4.99 0.11
CA GLY A 160 -28.88 3.99 -0.47
C GLY A 160 -28.38 3.31 -1.75
N ALA A 161 -27.21 3.68 -2.28
CA ALA A 161 -26.67 3.05 -3.48
C ALA A 161 -26.22 1.61 -3.24
N TYR A 162 -25.64 1.32 -2.07
CA TYR A 162 -25.15 -0.02 -1.71
C TYR A 162 -26.28 -1.06 -1.78
N GLU A 163 -27.43 -0.77 -1.16
CA GLU A 163 -28.59 -1.66 -1.11
C GLU A 163 -29.10 -1.96 -2.52
N GLN A 164 -29.19 -0.95 -3.39
CA GLN A 164 -29.68 -1.10 -4.77
C GLN A 164 -28.70 -1.91 -5.63
N ILE A 165 -27.40 -1.63 -5.54
CA ILE A 165 -26.36 -2.38 -6.25
C ILE A 165 -26.36 -3.84 -5.80
N ASN A 166 -26.40 -4.09 -4.49
CA ASN A 166 -26.38 -5.44 -3.94
C ASN A 166 -27.67 -6.22 -4.29
N ALA A 167 -28.84 -5.55 -4.33
CA ALA A 167 -30.07 -6.17 -4.77
C ALA A 167 -29.99 -6.62 -6.24
N ASN A 168 -29.46 -5.76 -7.11
CA ASN A 168 -29.28 -6.09 -8.54
C ASN A 168 -28.25 -7.21 -8.74
N LEU A 169 -27.14 -7.20 -8.01
CA LEU A 169 -26.18 -8.31 -8.02
C LEU A 169 -26.82 -9.63 -7.63
N LYS A 170 -27.57 -9.67 -6.51
CA LYS A 170 -28.29 -10.85 -6.07
C LYS A 170 -29.29 -11.34 -7.10
N GLN A 171 -30.04 -10.44 -7.71
CA GLN A 171 -31.01 -10.77 -8.76
C GLN A 171 -30.33 -11.39 -9.98
N MET A 172 -29.22 -10.80 -10.43
CA MET A 172 -28.52 -11.28 -11.63
C MET A 172 -27.79 -12.60 -11.36
N LEU A 173 -27.19 -12.76 -10.19
CA LEU A 173 -26.53 -14.01 -9.79
C LEU A 173 -27.53 -15.18 -9.59
N ALA A 174 -28.80 -14.89 -9.37
CA ALA A 174 -29.86 -15.91 -9.30
C ALA A 174 -30.35 -16.39 -10.68
N LEU A 175 -29.96 -15.73 -11.77
CA LEU A 175 -30.30 -16.16 -13.12
C LEU A 175 -29.47 -17.38 -13.52
N PRO A 176 -29.99 -18.27 -14.40
CA PRO A 176 -29.21 -19.37 -14.93
C PRO A 176 -28.02 -18.88 -15.76
N GLY A 177 -26.82 -19.37 -15.46
CA GLY A 177 -25.60 -19.04 -16.21
C GLY A 177 -24.33 -19.05 -15.37
N GLU A 178 -23.20 -18.90 -16.05
CA GLU A 178 -21.89 -18.73 -15.42
C GLU A 178 -21.63 -17.24 -15.21
N HIS A 179 -21.88 -16.72 -14.01
CA HIS A 179 -21.75 -15.30 -13.68
C HIS A 179 -20.43 -14.99 -12.94
N GLN A 180 -19.32 -15.64 -13.32
CA GLN A 180 -18.03 -15.50 -12.63
C GLN A 180 -17.59 -14.04 -12.46
N VAL A 181 -17.78 -13.23 -13.49
CA VAL A 181 -17.37 -11.81 -13.46
C VAL A 181 -18.22 -10.98 -12.50
N LEU A 182 -19.51 -11.31 -12.32
CA LEU A 182 -20.38 -10.63 -11.36
C LEU A 182 -20.02 -11.00 -9.91
N ILE A 183 -19.60 -12.24 -9.66
CA ILE A 183 -19.07 -12.68 -8.37
C ILE A 183 -17.81 -11.87 -8.01
N LEU A 184 -16.90 -11.69 -8.98
CA LEU A 184 -15.69 -10.91 -8.79
C LEU A 184 -16.01 -9.42 -8.57
N ALA A 185 -17.00 -8.86 -9.26
CA ALA A 185 -17.47 -7.50 -9.02
C ALA A 185 -18.05 -7.34 -7.60
N GLN A 186 -18.85 -8.32 -7.15
CA GLN A 186 -19.35 -8.37 -5.78
C GLN A 186 -18.20 -8.41 -4.77
N ALA A 187 -17.20 -9.27 -5.00
CA ALA A 187 -16.04 -9.38 -4.14
C ALA A 187 -15.25 -8.06 -4.05
N LYS A 188 -15.06 -7.34 -5.17
CA LYS A 188 -14.41 -6.01 -5.18
C LYS A 188 -15.21 -4.95 -4.42
N ILE A 189 -16.54 -4.97 -4.48
CA ILE A 189 -17.41 -4.09 -3.71
C ILE A 189 -17.27 -4.40 -2.21
N LEU A 190 -17.33 -5.68 -1.82
CA LEU A 190 -17.18 -6.12 -0.43
C LEU A 190 -15.80 -5.76 0.13
N LEU A 191 -14.75 -5.88 -0.69
CA LEU A 191 -13.40 -5.45 -0.33
C LEU A 191 -13.36 -3.94 -0.03
N HIS A 192 -13.96 -3.11 -0.88
CA HIS A 192 -14.03 -1.66 -0.68
C HIS A 192 -14.78 -1.29 0.60
N GLU A 193 -15.86 -1.99 0.90
CA GLU A 193 -16.66 -1.80 2.12
C GLU A 193 -16.04 -2.47 3.36
N GLN A 194 -14.81 -2.97 3.25
CA GLN A 194 -14.06 -3.63 4.34
C GLN A 194 -14.73 -4.92 4.88
N HIS A 195 -15.64 -5.52 4.11
CA HIS A 195 -16.26 -6.80 4.42
C HIS A 195 -15.38 -7.97 3.96
N TYR A 196 -14.13 -8.01 4.45
CA TYR A 196 -13.06 -8.87 3.94
C TYR A 196 -13.39 -10.38 4.00
N ALA A 197 -13.98 -10.84 5.10
CA ALA A 197 -14.36 -12.25 5.25
C ALA A 197 -15.46 -12.67 4.26
N GLU A 198 -16.41 -11.78 3.98
CA GLU A 198 -17.47 -12.02 3.00
C GLU A 198 -16.94 -11.97 1.57
N CYS A 199 -16.00 -11.06 1.28
CA CYS A 199 -15.28 -10.98 0.01
C CYS A 199 -14.65 -12.33 -0.37
N ALA A 200 -13.89 -12.95 0.53
CA ALA A 200 -13.32 -14.26 0.29
C ALA A 200 -14.39 -15.35 0.17
N ARG A 201 -15.42 -15.33 1.02
CA ARG A 201 -16.49 -16.33 1.04
C ARG A 201 -17.24 -16.42 -0.28
N VAL A 202 -17.59 -15.29 -0.91
CA VAL A 202 -18.34 -15.30 -2.18
C VAL A 202 -17.52 -15.91 -3.31
N ILE A 203 -16.20 -15.73 -3.31
CA ILE A 203 -15.29 -16.34 -4.28
C ILE A 203 -15.17 -17.85 -4.02
N LEU A 204 -14.92 -18.25 -2.78
CA LEU A 204 -14.71 -19.66 -2.39
C LEU A 204 -15.96 -20.52 -2.58
N ALA A 205 -17.16 -19.93 -2.49
CA ALA A 205 -18.43 -20.63 -2.69
C ALA A 205 -18.82 -20.77 -4.17
N SER A 206 -18.01 -20.25 -5.11
CA SER A 206 -18.38 -20.10 -6.50
C SER A 206 -17.35 -20.74 -7.44
N ASP A 207 -17.80 -21.17 -8.62
CA ASP A 207 -16.88 -21.56 -9.68
C ASP A 207 -16.32 -20.33 -10.39
N VAL A 208 -15.09 -19.96 -10.06
CA VAL A 208 -14.34 -18.85 -10.69
C VAL A 208 -13.07 -19.37 -11.36
N SER A 209 -13.05 -20.63 -11.77
CA SER A 209 -11.87 -21.33 -12.30
C SER A 209 -11.22 -20.64 -13.50
N ARG A 210 -12.00 -19.93 -14.33
CA ARG A 210 -11.50 -19.19 -15.51
C ARG A 210 -10.94 -17.81 -15.17
N SER A 211 -11.09 -17.35 -13.94
CA SER A 211 -10.77 -15.99 -13.50
C SER A 211 -9.71 -15.95 -12.39
N MET A 212 -8.84 -16.97 -12.32
CA MET A 212 -7.81 -17.08 -11.27
C MET A 212 -6.88 -15.87 -11.19
N LYS A 213 -6.66 -15.16 -12.31
CA LYS A 213 -5.87 -13.92 -12.32
C LYS A 213 -6.56 -12.80 -11.53
N ASP A 214 -7.87 -12.67 -11.66
CA ASP A 214 -8.65 -11.66 -10.95
C ASP A 214 -8.78 -12.03 -9.47
N VAL A 215 -8.97 -13.31 -9.15
CA VAL A 215 -8.92 -13.82 -7.76
C VAL A 215 -7.57 -13.52 -7.11
N MET A 216 -6.47 -13.72 -7.85
CA MET A 216 -5.11 -13.37 -7.38
C MET A 216 -4.98 -11.87 -7.08
N SER A 217 -5.56 -11.01 -7.92
CA SER A 217 -5.59 -9.56 -7.67
C SER A 217 -6.31 -9.24 -6.37
N ILE A 218 -7.52 -9.77 -6.19
CA ILE A 218 -8.31 -9.56 -4.96
C ILE A 218 -7.59 -10.09 -3.72
N ALA A 219 -6.94 -11.26 -3.81
CA ALA A 219 -6.16 -11.81 -2.70
C ALA A 219 -4.98 -10.91 -2.30
N LYS A 220 -4.30 -10.28 -3.28
CA LYS A 220 -3.24 -9.30 -3.04
C LYS A 220 -3.78 -8.01 -2.40
N ASP A 221 -4.94 -7.54 -2.85
CA ASP A 221 -5.58 -6.36 -2.29
C ASP A 221 -6.00 -6.62 -0.82
N LEU A 222 -6.56 -7.79 -0.52
CA LEU A 222 -6.84 -8.21 0.87
C LEU A 222 -5.57 -8.26 1.74
N MET A 223 -4.46 -8.74 1.17
CA MET A 223 -3.17 -8.75 1.88
C MET A 223 -2.66 -7.32 2.14
N ALA A 224 -2.83 -6.39 1.20
CA ALA A 224 -2.47 -4.98 1.36
C ALA A 224 -3.31 -4.29 2.46
N GLU A 225 -4.59 -4.66 2.58
CA GLU A 225 -5.49 -4.22 3.65
C GLU A 225 -5.27 -4.96 4.98
N GLN A 226 -4.22 -5.78 5.10
CA GLN A 226 -3.90 -6.59 6.28
C GLN A 226 -4.99 -7.61 6.66
N ALA A 227 -5.87 -7.94 5.75
CA ALA A 227 -6.89 -8.97 5.92
C ALA A 227 -6.28 -10.38 5.71
N TRP A 228 -5.39 -10.79 6.61
CA TRP A 228 -4.50 -11.94 6.45
C TRP A 228 -5.22 -13.28 6.25
N VAL A 229 -6.30 -13.52 7.01
CA VAL A 229 -7.04 -14.80 6.93
C VAL A 229 -7.79 -14.92 5.61
N PRO A 230 -8.63 -13.96 5.19
CA PRO A 230 -9.27 -13.99 3.87
C PRO A 230 -8.28 -14.07 2.71
N ALA A 231 -7.14 -13.35 2.80
CA ALA A 231 -6.09 -13.41 1.78
C ALA A 231 -5.48 -14.82 1.68
N ALA A 232 -5.15 -15.44 2.82
CA ALA A 232 -4.60 -16.80 2.87
C ALA A 232 -5.56 -17.84 2.28
N ASP A 233 -6.87 -17.73 2.58
CA ASP A 233 -7.89 -18.61 2.05
C ASP A 233 -7.97 -18.55 0.51
N LEU A 234 -7.89 -17.34 -0.07
CA LEU A 234 -7.87 -17.18 -1.52
C LEU A 234 -6.56 -17.68 -2.15
N PHE A 235 -5.39 -17.44 -1.53
CA PHE A 235 -4.14 -18.01 -2.05
C PHE A 235 -4.13 -19.53 -2.00
N LEU A 236 -4.69 -20.14 -0.95
CA LEU A 236 -4.86 -21.58 -0.85
C LEU A 236 -5.79 -22.08 -1.97
N PHE A 237 -6.92 -21.42 -2.18
CA PHE A 237 -7.86 -21.74 -3.26
C PHE A 237 -7.20 -21.70 -4.65
N ILE A 238 -6.42 -20.64 -4.94
CA ILE A 238 -5.69 -20.53 -6.21
C ILE A 238 -4.68 -21.66 -6.36
N SER A 239 -3.92 -21.98 -5.30
CA SER A 239 -2.91 -23.03 -5.33
C SER A 239 -3.50 -24.41 -5.60
N ALA A 240 -4.74 -24.65 -5.16
CA ALA A 240 -5.46 -25.92 -5.34
C ALA A 240 -6.19 -26.03 -6.69
N ASN A 241 -6.62 -24.91 -7.29
CA ASN A 241 -7.54 -24.92 -8.44
C ASN A 241 -6.92 -24.37 -9.73
N SER A 242 -5.79 -23.64 -9.67
CA SER A 242 -5.14 -23.15 -10.88
C SER A 242 -4.36 -24.23 -11.60
N THR A 243 -4.48 -24.27 -12.93
CA THR A 243 -3.67 -25.13 -13.81
C THR A 243 -2.36 -24.47 -14.24
N ASP A 244 -2.23 -23.16 -14.06
CA ASP A 244 -1.01 -22.41 -14.36
C ASP A 244 -0.01 -22.53 -13.20
N LYS A 245 1.09 -23.24 -13.44
CA LYS A 245 2.16 -23.44 -12.45
C LYS A 245 2.74 -22.13 -11.91
N ARG A 246 2.75 -21.06 -12.71
CA ARG A 246 3.25 -19.75 -12.24
C ARG A 246 2.29 -19.14 -11.24
N GLN A 247 0.99 -19.20 -11.51
CA GLN A 247 -0.03 -18.73 -10.58
C GLN A 247 -0.02 -19.54 -9.29
N VAL A 248 0.12 -20.87 -9.40
CA VAL A 248 0.27 -21.75 -8.23
C VAL A 248 1.50 -21.34 -7.41
N GLY A 249 2.64 -21.13 -8.06
CA GLY A 249 3.87 -20.71 -7.38
C GLY A 249 3.73 -19.34 -6.69
N GLU A 250 3.13 -18.38 -7.37
CA GLU A 250 2.88 -17.06 -6.80
C GLU A 250 1.91 -17.13 -5.61
N ALA A 251 0.85 -17.93 -5.72
CA ALA A 251 -0.12 -18.14 -4.63
C ALA A 251 0.54 -18.80 -3.41
N LEU A 252 1.34 -19.84 -3.60
CA LEU A 252 2.07 -20.49 -2.52
C LEU A 252 3.07 -19.55 -1.85
N LEU A 253 3.79 -18.74 -2.62
CA LEU A 253 4.72 -17.75 -2.09
C LEU A 253 4.00 -16.72 -1.22
N LYS A 254 2.87 -16.18 -1.70
CA LYS A 254 2.07 -15.22 -0.97
C LYS A 254 1.40 -15.83 0.27
N LEU A 255 0.92 -17.06 0.16
CA LEU A 255 0.37 -17.80 1.29
C LEU A 255 1.43 -18.00 2.40
N ALA A 256 2.64 -18.45 2.02
CA ALA A 256 3.74 -18.61 2.95
C ALA A 256 4.14 -17.28 3.59
N SER A 257 4.25 -16.20 2.81
CA SER A 257 4.53 -14.86 3.32
C SER A 257 3.45 -14.35 4.30
N THR A 258 2.18 -14.69 4.06
CA THR A 258 1.08 -14.34 4.97
C THR A 258 1.21 -15.07 6.31
N TYR A 259 1.59 -16.34 6.30
CA TYR A 259 1.85 -17.09 7.53
C TYR A 259 3.14 -16.63 8.22
N GLU A 260 4.19 -16.32 7.46
CA GLU A 260 5.44 -15.77 8.00
C GLU A 260 5.19 -14.45 8.74
N PHE A 261 4.39 -13.54 8.16
CA PHE A 261 4.02 -12.29 8.83
C PHE A 261 3.35 -12.53 10.18
N ARG A 262 2.54 -13.58 10.31
CA ARG A 262 1.88 -13.96 11.57
C ARG A 262 2.83 -14.62 12.59
N LEU A 263 4.02 -15.02 12.19
CA LEU A 263 5.10 -15.43 13.11
C LEU A 263 5.77 -14.22 13.77
N GLN A 264 5.62 -13.04 13.17
CA GLN A 264 6.06 -11.80 13.78
C GLN A 264 5.12 -11.48 14.95
N PHE A 265 5.66 -10.86 15.98
CA PHE A 265 4.87 -10.39 17.12
C PHE A 265 3.72 -9.51 16.60
N GLU A 266 2.48 -9.88 16.87
CA GLU A 266 1.40 -8.91 16.93
C GLU A 266 1.65 -8.08 18.19
N GLU A 267 2.27 -6.91 18.02
CA GLU A 267 2.25 -5.93 19.10
C GLU A 267 0.79 -5.70 19.50
N SER A 268 0.47 -5.92 20.76
CA SER A 268 -0.88 -5.73 21.29
C SER A 268 -1.36 -4.28 21.15
N TYR A 269 -0.44 -3.36 20.86
CA TYR A 269 -0.67 -1.95 20.57
C TYR A 269 0.50 -1.38 19.77
N LYS A 270 0.26 -0.30 19.03
CA LYS A 270 1.30 0.47 18.37
C LYS A 270 1.86 1.52 19.34
N SER A 271 3.13 1.36 19.71
CA SER A 271 3.82 2.36 20.53
C SER A 271 3.94 3.69 19.79
N LEU A 272 3.77 4.80 20.53
CA LEU A 272 4.04 6.16 20.05
C LEU A 272 5.49 6.58 20.29
N SER A 273 6.31 5.73 20.91
CA SER A 273 7.70 6.02 21.25
C SER A 273 8.65 4.98 20.68
N GLY A 274 9.90 5.39 20.45
CA GLY A 274 10.95 4.52 19.96
C GLY A 274 12.32 5.17 20.11
N TYR A 275 13.35 4.37 20.24
CA TYR A 275 14.73 4.83 20.17
C TYR A 275 15.18 4.71 18.72
N PHE A 276 15.37 5.84 18.05
CA PHE A 276 15.62 5.91 16.60
C PHE A 276 14.68 5.02 15.77
N PRO A 277 13.35 5.26 15.82
CA PRO A 277 12.38 4.38 15.18
C PRO A 277 12.57 4.36 13.67
N GLY A 278 12.72 3.17 13.11
CA GLY A 278 12.93 2.97 11.68
C GLY A 278 14.39 3.09 11.20
N ASN A 279 15.34 3.48 12.06
CA ASN A 279 16.74 3.55 11.69
C ASN A 279 17.33 2.14 11.48
N GLN A 280 17.82 1.86 10.27
CA GLN A 280 18.30 0.53 9.89
C GLN A 280 19.64 0.12 10.55
N PHE A 281 20.42 1.09 11.04
CA PHE A 281 21.71 0.80 11.70
C PHE A 281 21.55 0.50 13.18
N LEU A 282 20.48 1.04 13.80
CA LEU A 282 20.14 0.88 15.20
C LEU A 282 18.87 0.03 15.39
N ALA A 283 18.39 -0.61 14.34
CA ALA A 283 17.23 -1.49 14.40
C ALA A 283 17.42 -2.61 15.43
N LEU A 284 16.36 -2.88 16.18
CA LEU A 284 16.30 -4.00 17.11
C LEU A 284 15.46 -5.12 16.46
N ASP A 285 16.11 -5.94 15.68
CA ASP A 285 15.47 -6.99 14.86
C ASP A 285 15.31 -8.28 15.69
N VAL A 286 14.57 -8.19 16.79
CA VAL A 286 14.29 -9.34 17.65
C VAL A 286 12.90 -9.87 17.35
N ARG A 287 12.85 -11.00 16.70
CA ARG A 287 11.60 -11.75 16.49
C ARG A 287 11.55 -12.88 17.53
N ILE A 288 10.77 -12.69 18.58
CA ILE A 288 10.50 -13.76 19.53
C ILE A 288 9.28 -14.53 19.01
N PRO A 289 9.38 -15.84 18.73
CA PRO A 289 8.24 -16.60 18.28
C PRO A 289 7.17 -16.64 19.37
N SER A 290 5.99 -16.10 19.09
CA SER A 290 4.82 -16.31 19.94
C SER A 290 4.33 -17.74 19.76
N GLY A 291 4.85 -18.71 20.54
CA GLY A 291 4.25 -20.02 20.82
C GLY A 291 3.74 -20.91 19.68
N ALA A 292 4.13 -20.67 18.42
CA ALA A 292 3.47 -21.23 17.25
C ALA A 292 4.37 -22.16 16.42
N ASP A 293 4.93 -23.21 17.01
CA ASP A 293 5.70 -24.23 16.30
C ASP A 293 4.95 -24.80 15.07
N ALA A 294 3.64 -25.03 15.17
CA ALA A 294 2.83 -25.52 14.08
C ALA A 294 2.70 -24.51 12.91
N SER A 295 2.68 -23.22 13.20
CA SER A 295 2.62 -22.16 12.18
C SER A 295 3.96 -22.02 11.46
N LEU A 296 5.07 -22.11 12.19
CA LEU A 296 6.43 -22.11 11.65
C LEU A 296 6.66 -23.30 10.72
N GLU A 297 6.34 -24.52 11.17
CA GLU A 297 6.48 -25.72 10.36
C GLU A 297 5.64 -25.65 9.07
N ARG A 298 4.40 -25.16 9.16
CA ARG A 298 3.53 -24.98 8.01
C ARG A 298 4.12 -23.96 7.02
N THR A 299 4.67 -22.86 7.50
CA THR A 299 5.31 -21.84 6.66
C THR A 299 6.51 -22.41 5.92
N LEU A 300 7.39 -23.10 6.62
CA LEU A 300 8.57 -23.75 6.03
C LEU A 300 8.17 -24.80 4.98
N LYS A 301 7.16 -25.66 5.26
CA LYS A 301 6.65 -26.63 4.30
C LYS A 301 6.11 -25.99 3.01
N LEU A 302 5.46 -24.83 3.11
CA LEU A 302 4.99 -24.12 1.93
C LEU A 302 6.14 -23.61 1.07
N TYR A 303 7.18 -23.05 1.69
CA TYR A 303 8.37 -22.61 0.96
C TYR A 303 9.14 -23.78 0.34
N ASP A 304 9.28 -24.91 1.04
CA ASP A 304 9.90 -26.14 0.50
C ASP A 304 9.11 -26.71 -0.68
N SER A 305 7.78 -26.63 -0.61
CA SER A 305 6.91 -27.06 -1.71
C SER A 305 7.14 -26.23 -2.97
N LEU A 306 7.41 -24.92 -2.82
CA LEU A 306 7.77 -24.05 -3.94
C LEU A 306 9.08 -24.45 -4.62
N GLN A 307 10.10 -24.78 -3.84
CA GLN A 307 11.39 -25.22 -4.38
C GLN A 307 11.26 -26.52 -5.18
N THR A 308 10.37 -27.40 -4.71
CA THR A 308 10.10 -28.69 -5.39
C THR A 308 9.27 -28.49 -6.65
N LEU A 309 8.24 -27.63 -6.60
CA LEU A 309 7.29 -27.42 -7.70
C LEU A 309 7.90 -26.62 -8.85
N LEU A 310 8.69 -25.61 -8.53
CA LEU A 310 9.24 -24.65 -9.49
C LEU A 310 10.77 -24.47 -9.32
N PRO A 311 11.58 -25.54 -9.43
CA PRO A 311 13.02 -25.45 -9.18
C PRO A 311 13.68 -24.45 -10.13
N ARG A 312 14.64 -23.67 -9.62
CA ARG A 312 15.41 -22.67 -10.36
C ARG A 312 14.61 -21.48 -10.89
N THR A 313 13.36 -21.30 -10.44
CA THR A 313 12.58 -20.10 -10.76
C THR A 313 12.87 -18.98 -9.77
N ARG A 314 12.40 -17.77 -10.12
CA ARG A 314 12.43 -16.61 -9.22
C ARG A 314 11.75 -16.92 -7.88
N GLU A 315 10.59 -17.55 -7.94
CA GLU A 315 9.76 -17.88 -6.77
C GLU A 315 10.46 -18.88 -5.85
N ALA A 316 11.16 -19.87 -6.42
CA ALA A 316 11.95 -20.82 -5.64
C ALA A 316 13.14 -20.15 -4.91
N PHE A 317 13.82 -19.19 -5.54
CA PHE A 317 14.88 -18.44 -4.88
C PHE A 317 14.34 -17.45 -3.84
N GLN A 318 13.17 -16.85 -4.06
CA GLN A 318 12.49 -16.07 -3.03
C GLN A 318 12.10 -16.95 -1.84
N ALA A 319 11.58 -18.16 -2.07
CA ALA A 319 11.33 -19.13 -1.01
C ALA A 319 12.61 -19.51 -0.25
N SER A 320 13.72 -19.75 -0.96
CA SER A 320 15.04 -20.01 -0.32
C SER A 320 15.49 -18.85 0.55
N PHE A 321 15.27 -17.62 0.08
CA PHE A 321 15.57 -16.41 0.83
C PHE A 321 14.76 -16.34 2.13
N HIS A 322 13.44 -16.53 2.06
CA HIS A 322 12.57 -16.50 3.23
C HIS A 322 12.84 -17.64 4.22
N ILE A 323 13.18 -18.85 3.74
CA ILE A 323 13.64 -19.93 4.62
C ILE A 323 14.89 -19.51 5.38
N ALA A 324 15.86 -18.89 4.70
CA ALA A 324 17.08 -18.42 5.34
C ALA A 324 16.81 -17.28 6.34
N GLU A 325 15.86 -16.37 6.05
CA GLU A 325 15.38 -15.36 6.99
C GLU A 325 14.81 -15.99 8.26
N ILE A 326 13.91 -16.96 8.11
CA ILE A 326 13.32 -17.68 9.23
C ILE A 326 14.39 -18.41 10.05
N GLN A 327 15.36 -19.02 9.37
CA GLN A 327 16.47 -19.70 10.05
C GLN A 327 17.33 -18.73 10.85
N LEU A 328 17.59 -17.52 10.30
CA LEU A 328 18.38 -16.50 10.99
C LEU A 328 17.63 -15.89 12.17
N MET A 329 16.38 -15.46 11.92
CA MET A 329 15.65 -14.56 12.84
C MET A 329 14.76 -15.32 13.85
N VAL A 330 14.24 -16.49 13.47
CA VAL A 330 13.28 -17.23 14.29
C VAL A 330 13.95 -18.44 14.93
N SER A 331 14.64 -19.26 14.14
CA SER A 331 15.26 -20.50 14.63
C SER A 331 16.64 -20.28 15.25
N GLY A 332 17.29 -19.14 14.98
CA GLY A 332 18.67 -18.87 15.42
C GLY A 332 19.75 -19.78 14.77
N ASP A 333 19.40 -20.51 13.70
CA ASP A 333 20.33 -21.38 12.98
C ASP A 333 21.12 -20.58 11.93
N VAL A 334 22.11 -19.85 12.43
CA VAL A 334 22.91 -18.91 11.60
C VAL A 334 23.66 -19.67 10.49
N ASP A 335 24.12 -20.89 10.74
CA ASP A 335 24.87 -21.66 9.74
C ASP A 335 23.97 -22.12 8.58
N ARG A 336 22.73 -22.51 8.85
CA ARG A 336 21.77 -22.80 7.78
C ARG A 336 21.37 -21.54 7.01
N ALA A 337 21.15 -20.44 7.70
CA ALA A 337 20.86 -19.15 7.09
C ALA A 337 21.97 -18.71 6.13
N ILE A 338 23.24 -18.79 6.55
CA ILE A 338 24.40 -18.49 5.71
C ILE A 338 24.37 -19.34 4.43
N ARG A 339 24.19 -20.67 4.54
CA ARG A 339 24.10 -21.53 3.35
C ARG A 339 22.92 -21.16 2.43
N GLY A 340 21.78 -20.83 3.02
CA GLY A 340 20.60 -20.40 2.27
C GLY A 340 20.83 -19.12 1.49
N PHE A 341 21.32 -18.07 2.15
CA PHE A 341 21.63 -16.80 1.49
C PHE A 341 22.75 -16.91 0.46
N GLN A 342 23.77 -17.73 0.74
CA GLN A 342 24.86 -18.01 -0.20
C GLN A 342 24.32 -18.66 -1.49
N ASN A 343 23.40 -19.63 -1.36
CA ASN A 343 22.73 -20.23 -2.52
C ASN A 343 21.94 -19.20 -3.33
N VAL A 344 21.21 -18.30 -2.66
CA VAL A 344 20.46 -17.23 -3.32
C VAL A 344 21.39 -16.26 -4.04
N PHE A 345 22.46 -15.79 -3.38
CA PHE A 345 23.44 -14.88 -3.96
C PHE A 345 24.14 -15.48 -5.19
N ALA A 346 24.57 -16.73 -5.10
CA ALA A 346 25.32 -17.39 -6.18
C ALA A 346 24.43 -17.76 -7.39
N ASN A 347 23.19 -18.20 -7.18
CA ASN A 347 22.43 -18.93 -8.19
C ASN A 347 21.12 -18.29 -8.62
N ALA A 348 20.63 -17.23 -7.95
CA ALA A 348 19.38 -16.62 -8.33
C ALA A 348 19.48 -15.98 -9.75
N PRO A 349 18.39 -16.07 -10.55
CA PRO A 349 18.45 -15.67 -11.96
C PRO A 349 18.42 -14.14 -12.18
N ARG A 350 18.18 -13.36 -11.13
CA ARG A 350 18.02 -11.90 -11.19
C ARG A 350 18.95 -11.21 -10.20
N ASN A 351 19.58 -10.14 -10.63
CA ASN A 351 20.53 -9.37 -9.82
C ASN A 351 19.90 -8.74 -8.58
N ASP A 352 18.62 -8.33 -8.63
CA ASP A 352 17.91 -7.80 -7.45
C ASP A 352 17.79 -8.84 -6.33
N ILE A 353 17.50 -10.11 -6.66
CA ILE A 353 17.43 -11.22 -5.70
C ILE A 353 18.83 -11.61 -5.22
N ARG A 354 19.81 -11.64 -6.14
CA ARG A 354 21.22 -11.91 -5.78
C ARG A 354 21.73 -10.85 -4.80
N LEU A 355 21.47 -9.57 -5.07
CA LEU A 355 21.86 -8.48 -4.18
C LEU A 355 21.20 -8.60 -2.80
N ALA A 356 19.90 -8.89 -2.75
CA ALA A 356 19.19 -9.11 -1.50
C ALA A 356 19.80 -10.27 -0.70
N GLY A 357 20.04 -11.42 -1.37
CA GLY A 357 20.70 -12.59 -0.77
C GLY A 357 22.11 -12.28 -0.27
N GLY A 358 22.91 -11.56 -1.07
CA GLY A 358 24.26 -11.16 -0.70
C GLY A 358 24.30 -10.21 0.51
N LYS A 359 23.43 -9.20 0.55
CA LYS A 359 23.32 -8.30 1.70
C LYS A 359 22.95 -9.05 3.00
N ARG A 360 21.96 -9.96 2.92
CA ARG A 360 21.59 -10.77 4.09
C ARG A 360 22.67 -11.79 4.46
N LEU A 361 23.48 -12.23 3.50
CA LEU A 361 24.65 -13.05 3.79
C LEU A 361 25.70 -12.25 4.57
N VAL A 362 25.92 -10.97 4.25
CA VAL A 362 26.75 -10.06 5.05
C VAL A 362 26.18 -9.96 6.48
N ASP A 363 24.89 -9.68 6.63
CA ASP A 363 24.24 -9.58 7.94
C ASP A 363 24.38 -10.90 8.74
N ALA A 364 24.19 -12.07 8.10
CA ALA A 364 24.34 -13.37 8.76
C ALA A 364 25.77 -13.64 9.26
N TRP A 365 26.78 -13.21 8.53
CA TRP A 365 28.17 -13.28 9.01
C TRP A 365 28.43 -12.32 10.17
N LEU A 366 27.78 -11.14 10.20
CA LEU A 366 27.84 -10.22 11.33
C LEU A 366 27.17 -10.81 12.58
N VAL A 367 25.99 -11.47 12.42
CA VAL A 367 25.34 -12.23 13.51
C VAL A 367 26.30 -13.30 14.07
N LYS A 368 27.01 -14.02 13.18
CA LYS A 368 28.00 -15.01 13.57
C LYS A 368 29.25 -14.40 14.27
N GLY A 369 29.46 -13.09 14.07
CA GLY A 369 30.58 -12.34 14.63
C GLY A 369 31.83 -12.31 13.76
N ASP A 370 31.75 -12.78 12.51
CA ASP A 370 32.89 -12.80 11.57
C ASP A 370 32.81 -11.62 10.58
N THR A 371 33.39 -10.49 11.01
CA THR A 371 33.45 -9.27 10.20
C THR A 371 34.36 -9.42 8.97
N SER A 372 35.34 -10.35 9.00
CA SER A 372 36.23 -10.59 7.86
C SER A 372 35.49 -11.29 6.73
N ALA A 373 34.71 -12.33 7.06
CA ALA A 373 33.87 -13.02 6.11
C ALA A 373 32.79 -12.06 5.56
N ALA A 374 32.18 -11.23 6.40
CA ALA A 374 31.22 -10.21 5.97
C ALA A 374 31.82 -9.25 4.94
N TYR A 375 33.06 -8.80 5.16
CA TYR A 375 33.76 -7.90 4.24
C TYR A 375 34.12 -8.60 2.92
N GLN A 376 34.52 -9.88 2.98
CA GLN A 376 34.79 -10.66 1.78
C GLN A 376 33.53 -10.76 0.91
N ILE A 377 32.38 -11.10 1.49
CA ILE A 377 31.10 -11.19 0.76
C ILE A 377 30.71 -9.82 0.16
N LEU A 378 30.92 -8.72 0.89
CA LEU A 378 30.65 -7.38 0.35
C LEU A 378 31.48 -7.11 -0.91
N ASN A 379 32.76 -7.47 -0.93
CA ASN A 379 33.60 -7.36 -2.11
C ASN A 379 33.14 -8.28 -3.25
N GLU A 380 32.69 -9.49 -2.94
CA GLU A 380 32.09 -10.39 -3.95
C GLU A 380 30.82 -9.77 -4.58
N ILE A 381 29.96 -9.11 -3.78
CA ILE A 381 28.77 -8.41 -4.27
C ILE A 381 29.17 -7.30 -5.27
N ILE A 382 30.15 -6.48 -4.92
CA ILE A 382 30.64 -5.38 -5.77
C ILE A 382 31.12 -5.95 -7.11
N ASN A 383 31.98 -6.97 -7.07
CA ASN A 383 32.58 -7.55 -8.26
C ASN A 383 31.58 -8.33 -9.12
N ASP A 384 30.82 -9.25 -8.53
CA ASP A 384 29.93 -10.17 -9.26
C ASP A 384 28.70 -9.49 -9.85
N LEU A 385 28.21 -8.43 -9.20
CA LEU A 385 27.06 -7.67 -9.65
C LEU A 385 27.45 -6.35 -10.35
N ASN A 386 28.74 -6.07 -10.45
CA ASN A 386 29.32 -4.84 -11.02
C ASN A 386 28.67 -3.59 -10.38
N MET A 387 28.66 -3.56 -9.04
CA MET A 387 28.09 -2.47 -8.27
C MET A 387 29.14 -1.35 -8.10
N ASP A 388 28.64 -0.12 -8.01
CA ASP A 388 29.45 1.01 -7.57
C ASP A 388 29.81 0.84 -6.08
N GLU A 389 31.07 1.01 -5.73
CA GLU A 389 31.54 0.93 -4.35
C GLU A 389 30.91 2.02 -3.46
N ASP A 390 30.53 3.15 -4.04
CA ASP A 390 29.88 4.26 -3.36
C ASP A 390 28.34 4.19 -3.42
N ALA A 391 27.78 3.13 -4.02
CA ALA A 391 26.33 2.94 -4.02
C ALA A 391 25.80 2.89 -2.58
N PRO A 392 24.67 3.59 -2.25
CA PRO A 392 24.15 3.65 -0.88
C PRO A 392 23.97 2.28 -0.21
N GLN A 393 23.59 1.25 -0.98
CA GLN A 393 23.42 -0.13 -0.49
C GLN A 393 24.74 -0.77 -0.07
N ILE A 394 25.84 -0.46 -0.75
CA ILE A 394 27.18 -0.97 -0.44
C ILE A 394 27.75 -0.23 0.77
N VAL A 395 27.65 1.10 0.75
CA VAL A 395 28.08 1.95 1.88
C VAL A 395 27.32 1.57 3.15
N SER A 396 26.02 1.32 3.08
CA SER A 396 25.21 0.84 4.22
C SER A 396 25.74 -0.47 4.81
N SER A 397 26.06 -1.45 3.97
CA SER A 397 26.62 -2.73 4.44
C SER A 397 28.00 -2.53 5.09
N ARG A 398 28.82 -1.63 4.55
CA ARG A 398 30.13 -1.28 5.11
C ARG A 398 30.00 -0.59 6.47
N ILE A 399 29.03 0.30 6.64
CA ILE A 399 28.69 0.94 7.93
C ILE A 399 28.35 -0.12 8.97
N LYS A 400 27.48 -1.08 8.65
CA LYS A 400 27.16 -2.18 9.59
C LYS A 400 28.39 -2.98 10.01
N ILE A 401 29.27 -3.30 9.07
CA ILE A 401 30.54 -3.99 9.38
C ILE A 401 31.39 -3.16 10.35
N LEU A 402 31.51 -1.85 10.12
CA LEU A 402 32.30 -0.94 10.94
C LEU A 402 31.72 -0.76 12.36
N ILE A 403 30.38 -0.74 12.51
CA ILE A 403 29.73 -0.80 13.83
C ILE A 403 30.19 -2.06 14.59
N HIS A 404 30.16 -3.22 13.92
CA HIS A 404 30.59 -4.47 14.53
C HIS A 404 32.10 -4.52 14.85
N GLN A 405 32.94 -3.78 14.12
CA GLN A 405 34.37 -3.64 14.41
C GLN A 405 34.64 -2.64 15.54
N GLY A 406 33.73 -1.68 15.78
CA GLY A 406 33.93 -0.58 16.71
C GLY A 406 34.94 0.46 16.20
N ASP A 407 35.13 0.56 14.87
CA ASP A 407 36.08 1.50 14.24
C ASP A 407 35.39 2.84 13.98
N ILE A 408 35.33 3.70 15.01
CA ILE A 408 34.65 4.99 14.98
C ILE A 408 35.21 5.93 13.90
N PRO A 409 36.53 6.09 13.73
CA PRO A 409 37.07 6.96 12.70
C PRO A 409 36.63 6.59 11.28
N ARG A 410 36.70 5.28 10.95
CA ARG A 410 36.23 4.78 9.64
C ARG A 410 34.72 4.86 9.52
N LEU A 411 33.99 4.57 10.59
CA LEU A 411 32.52 4.67 10.62
C LEU A 411 32.04 6.09 10.29
N LYS A 412 32.62 7.11 10.93
CA LYS A 412 32.30 8.53 10.63
C LYS A 412 32.61 8.89 9.18
N LYS A 413 33.74 8.41 8.64
CA LYS A 413 34.08 8.62 7.23
C LYS A 413 33.05 8.01 6.29
N GLU A 414 32.61 6.77 6.55
CA GLU A 414 31.61 6.10 5.71
C GLU A 414 30.23 6.76 5.83
N LEU A 415 29.86 7.29 6.99
CA LEU A 415 28.63 8.06 7.16
C LEU A 415 28.64 9.36 6.34
N LEU A 416 29.81 10.04 6.26
CA LEU A 416 30.00 11.19 5.36
C LEU A 416 29.87 10.79 3.89
N ASN A 417 30.45 9.63 3.49
CA ASN A 417 30.29 9.11 2.14
C ASN A 417 28.83 8.83 1.83
N LEU A 418 28.08 8.23 2.77
CA LEU A 418 26.66 7.95 2.62
C LEU A 418 25.86 9.23 2.39
N SER A 419 26.11 10.28 3.16
CA SER A 419 25.41 11.55 2.99
C SER A 419 25.73 12.26 1.66
N GLY A 420 26.86 11.94 1.03
CA GLY A 420 27.20 12.40 -0.31
C GLY A 420 26.61 11.57 -1.45
N ALA A 421 26.37 10.28 -1.21
CA ALA A 421 25.91 9.32 -2.21
C ALA A 421 24.38 9.11 -2.22
N ALA A 422 23.72 9.21 -1.05
CA ALA A 422 22.28 9.00 -0.91
C ALA A 422 21.49 10.28 -1.22
N SER A 423 20.30 10.12 -1.79
CA SER A 423 19.36 11.24 -1.95
C SER A 423 18.77 11.64 -0.59
N PRO A 424 18.55 12.94 -0.31
CA PRO A 424 17.85 13.39 0.90
C PRO A 424 16.43 12.82 1.08
N THR A 425 15.84 12.29 0.01
CA THR A 425 14.54 11.60 0.04
C THR A 425 14.65 10.10 0.34
N ASP A 426 15.86 9.55 0.37
CA ASP A 426 16.10 8.15 0.73
C ASP A 426 16.14 8.01 2.26
N PRO A 427 15.36 7.11 2.86
CA PRO A 427 15.39 6.87 4.31
C PRO A 427 16.79 6.65 4.88
N ILE A 428 17.67 5.97 4.13
CA ILE A 428 19.05 5.69 4.54
C ILE A 428 19.88 6.95 4.80
N PHE A 429 19.53 8.07 4.15
CA PHE A 429 20.19 9.35 4.37
C PHE A 429 19.93 9.85 5.80
N ASN A 430 18.68 9.81 6.25
CA ASN A 430 18.31 10.20 7.60
C ASN A 430 18.90 9.24 8.64
N ASP A 431 18.89 7.93 8.38
CA ASP A 431 19.50 6.92 9.24
C ASP A 431 20.99 7.21 9.48
N GLY A 432 21.69 7.61 8.42
CA GLY A 432 23.10 7.99 8.50
C GLY A 432 23.33 9.26 9.31
N LEU A 433 22.47 10.28 9.15
CA LEU A 433 22.55 11.52 9.92
C LEU A 433 22.26 11.29 11.41
N GLU A 434 21.27 10.49 11.76
CA GLU A 434 20.96 10.11 13.14
C GLU A 434 22.12 9.39 13.83
N LEU A 435 22.72 8.40 13.14
CA LEU A 435 23.88 7.72 13.66
C LEU A 435 25.09 8.66 13.79
N MET A 436 25.31 9.58 12.84
CA MET A 436 26.36 10.57 12.93
C MET A 436 26.15 11.49 14.14
N ALA A 437 24.90 11.97 14.34
CA ALA A 437 24.57 12.82 15.48
C ALA A 437 24.79 12.11 16.81
N LEU A 438 24.46 10.82 16.91
CA LEU A 438 24.76 9.99 18.08
C LEU A 438 26.26 9.93 18.35
N LEU A 439 27.09 9.70 17.32
CA LEU A 439 28.54 9.59 17.45
C LEU A 439 29.22 10.93 17.78
N ASP A 440 28.72 12.04 17.23
CA ASP A 440 29.31 13.38 17.43
C ASP A 440 28.83 14.03 18.73
N GLY A 441 27.60 13.74 19.16
CA GLY A 441 27.02 14.28 20.40
C GLY A 441 27.60 13.69 21.68
N ASN A 442 28.23 12.51 21.60
CA ASN A 442 28.56 11.69 22.77
C ASN A 442 30.07 11.52 23.02
N GLY A 443 30.86 12.50 22.68
CA GLY A 443 32.28 12.53 23.04
C GLY A 443 33.25 12.38 21.87
N SER A 444 34.53 12.18 22.20
CA SER A 444 35.57 11.97 21.19
C SER A 444 35.59 10.52 20.68
N GLU A 445 36.25 10.28 19.55
CA GLU A 445 36.42 8.94 18.96
C GLU A 445 37.05 7.92 19.90
N ASN A 446 37.78 8.39 20.92
CA ASN A 446 38.43 7.59 21.95
C ASN A 446 37.65 7.54 23.27
N ASP A 447 36.40 8.05 23.30
CA ASP A 447 35.60 8.01 24.52
C ASP A 447 35.27 6.55 24.90
N PRO A 448 35.62 6.11 26.12
CA PRO A 448 35.39 4.72 26.55
C PRO A 448 33.90 4.36 26.56
N GLY A 449 33.00 5.30 26.89
CA GLY A 449 31.57 5.05 26.90
C GLY A 449 31.04 4.81 25.51
N LEU A 450 31.47 5.60 24.53
CA LEU A 450 31.08 5.42 23.14
C LEU A 450 31.61 4.09 22.56
N GLN A 451 32.83 3.70 22.91
CA GLN A 451 33.36 2.39 22.53
C GLN A 451 32.55 1.24 23.15
N GLN A 452 32.16 1.35 24.41
CA GLN A 452 31.30 0.38 25.09
C GLN A 452 29.90 0.35 24.45
N TYR A 453 29.37 1.50 24.08
CA TYR A 453 28.06 1.57 23.40
C TYR A 453 28.09 0.81 22.06
N LEU A 454 29.09 1.05 21.21
CA LEU A 454 29.23 0.30 19.95
C LEU A 454 29.49 -1.20 20.19
N LYS A 455 30.16 -1.56 21.30
CA LYS A 455 30.28 -2.96 21.70
C LYS A 455 28.90 -3.56 22.06
N ALA A 456 28.05 -2.81 22.72
CA ALA A 456 26.67 -3.23 22.99
C ALA A 456 25.85 -3.37 21.69
N GLU A 457 25.94 -2.41 20.76
CA GLU A 457 25.30 -2.53 19.44
C GLU A 457 25.79 -3.74 18.64
N ARG A 458 27.08 -4.07 18.72
CA ARG A 458 27.60 -5.34 18.17
C ARG A 458 26.91 -6.54 18.78
N PHE A 459 26.69 -6.57 20.12
CA PHE A 459 25.97 -7.66 20.76
C PHE A 459 24.50 -7.72 20.34
N VAL A 460 23.85 -6.54 20.16
CA VAL A 460 22.50 -6.47 19.57
C VAL A 460 22.49 -7.12 18.20
N GLY A 461 23.39 -6.71 17.30
CA GLY A 461 23.51 -7.28 15.96
C GLY A 461 23.87 -8.77 15.94
N GLN A 462 24.43 -9.31 17.01
CA GLN A 462 24.71 -10.75 17.21
C GLN A 462 23.56 -11.48 17.92
N HIS A 463 22.44 -10.85 18.18
CA HIS A 463 21.31 -11.37 18.96
C HIS A 463 21.67 -11.79 20.40
N LYS A 464 22.77 -11.26 20.97
CA LYS A 464 23.25 -11.49 22.34
C LYS A 464 22.73 -10.39 23.26
N LEU A 465 21.39 -10.34 23.42
CA LEU A 465 20.70 -9.20 24.05
C LEU A 465 21.03 -9.07 25.54
N THR A 466 21.24 -10.18 26.25
CA THR A 466 21.64 -10.15 27.67
C THR A 466 22.99 -9.50 27.84
N GLU A 467 23.96 -9.83 26.96
CA GLU A 467 25.29 -9.24 26.97
C GLU A 467 25.26 -7.76 26.57
N ALA A 468 24.36 -7.40 25.62
CA ALA A 468 24.13 -6.01 25.26
C ALA A 468 23.63 -5.18 26.46
N ILE A 469 22.58 -5.65 27.15
CA ILE A 469 22.05 -4.99 28.35
C ILE A 469 23.14 -4.79 29.41
N ARG A 470 23.87 -5.83 29.77
CA ARG A 470 24.98 -5.73 30.75
C ARG A 470 26.00 -4.68 30.32
N THR A 471 26.42 -4.69 29.04
CA THR A 471 27.37 -3.71 28.50
C THR A 471 26.85 -2.27 28.56
N LEU A 472 25.55 -2.05 28.31
CA LEU A 472 24.90 -0.75 28.44
C LEU A 472 24.78 -0.32 29.91
N GLU A 473 24.54 -1.26 30.83
CA GLU A 473 24.47 -0.97 32.26
C GLU A 473 25.82 -0.55 32.86
N ASP A 474 26.93 -1.13 32.38
CA ASP A 474 28.29 -0.74 32.80
C ASP A 474 28.59 0.74 32.42
N ILE A 475 28.05 1.24 31.30
CA ILE A 475 28.22 2.65 30.86
C ILE A 475 27.64 3.63 31.87
N ARG A 476 26.52 3.31 32.52
CA ARG A 476 25.84 4.21 33.48
C ARG A 476 26.72 4.61 34.66
N GLY A 477 27.69 3.76 35.04
CA GLY A 477 28.55 4.02 36.18
C GLY A 477 29.75 4.91 35.90
N ASP A 478 30.32 4.82 34.70
CA ASP A 478 31.67 5.30 34.42
C ASP A 478 31.77 6.42 33.38
N SER A 479 30.80 6.56 32.49
CA SER A 479 30.84 7.55 31.40
C SER A 479 29.62 8.46 31.41
N LYS A 480 29.86 9.76 31.35
CA LYS A 480 28.80 10.76 31.46
C LYS A 480 28.23 11.21 30.11
N SER A 481 28.94 10.97 29.00
CA SER A 481 28.54 11.54 27.70
C SER A 481 27.43 10.74 27.01
N ILE A 482 27.38 9.41 27.11
CA ILE A 482 26.43 8.53 26.43
C ILE A 482 25.55 7.71 27.41
N ALA A 483 25.52 8.10 28.69
CA ALA A 483 24.87 7.27 29.71
C ALA A 483 23.33 7.23 29.61
N ASP A 484 22.71 8.31 29.18
CA ASP A 484 21.28 8.36 28.96
C ASP A 484 20.86 7.61 27.67
N GLU A 485 21.60 7.72 26.58
CA GLU A 485 21.40 6.89 25.39
C GLU A 485 21.52 5.39 25.72
N ALA A 486 22.54 5.02 26.50
CA ALA A 486 22.69 3.64 26.95
C ALA A 486 21.51 3.18 27.81
N GLY A 487 20.99 4.06 28.66
CA GLY A 487 19.79 3.81 29.47
C GLY A 487 18.55 3.55 28.63
N VAL A 488 18.27 4.41 27.66
CA VAL A 488 17.12 4.29 26.75
C VAL A 488 17.24 3.04 25.89
N ARG A 489 18.42 2.77 25.37
CA ARG A 489 18.66 1.57 24.55
C ARG A 489 18.45 0.28 25.36
N SER A 490 18.91 0.24 26.62
CA SER A 490 18.65 -0.88 27.53
C SER A 490 17.15 -1.08 27.77
N ILE A 491 16.39 0.00 28.01
CA ILE A 491 14.94 -0.05 28.17
C ILE A 491 14.28 -0.63 26.90
N GLN A 492 14.66 -0.17 25.71
CA GLN A 492 14.11 -0.67 24.45
C GLN A 492 14.35 -2.18 24.29
N ILE A 493 15.57 -2.66 24.61
CA ILE A 493 15.88 -4.10 24.53
C ILE A 493 15.03 -4.90 25.54
N LEU A 494 14.88 -4.42 26.76
CA LEU A 494 14.03 -5.07 27.78
C LEU A 494 12.56 -5.15 27.36
N LEU A 495 12.02 -4.06 26.78
CA LEU A 495 10.67 -4.03 26.23
C LEU A 495 10.51 -5.05 25.10
N ALA A 496 11.49 -5.12 24.20
CA ALA A 496 11.47 -6.07 23.09
C ALA A 496 11.59 -7.54 23.55
N LEU A 497 12.29 -7.80 24.65
CA LEU A 497 12.34 -9.11 25.29
C LEU A 497 11.05 -9.47 26.05
N GLY A 498 10.13 -8.52 26.22
CA GLY A 498 8.93 -8.71 27.02
C GLY A 498 9.19 -8.75 28.54
N ASP A 499 10.39 -8.37 28.97
CA ASP A 499 10.71 -8.28 30.41
C ASP A 499 10.17 -6.99 31.02
N THR A 500 8.85 -6.99 31.21
CA THR A 500 8.10 -5.82 31.67
C THR A 500 8.50 -5.33 33.06
N ASN A 501 8.98 -6.25 33.93
CA ASN A 501 9.39 -5.90 35.28
C ASN A 501 10.71 -5.16 35.31
N GLU A 502 11.72 -5.69 34.63
CA GLU A 502 13.03 -5.02 34.53
C GLU A 502 12.92 -3.73 33.69
N ALA A 503 12.13 -3.72 32.61
CA ALA A 503 11.84 -2.50 31.87
C ALA A 503 11.22 -1.42 32.75
N SER A 504 10.25 -1.75 33.62
CA SER A 504 9.65 -0.80 34.58
C SER A 504 10.71 -0.17 35.49
N LYS A 505 11.54 -1.00 36.11
CA LYS A 505 12.62 -0.53 37.01
C LYS A 505 13.62 0.35 36.26
N ALA A 506 13.97 -0.05 35.04
CA ALA A 506 14.90 0.72 34.21
C ALA A 506 14.33 2.08 33.81
N MET A 507 13.02 2.14 33.45
CA MET A 507 12.32 3.41 33.15
C MET A 507 12.24 4.32 34.39
N ASP A 508 11.84 3.79 35.54
CA ASP A 508 11.74 4.58 36.78
C ASP A 508 13.12 5.11 37.19
N ASN A 509 14.18 4.29 37.08
CA ASN A 509 15.56 4.73 37.34
C ASN A 509 16.02 5.81 36.34
N PHE A 510 15.70 5.65 35.05
CA PHE A 510 16.02 6.63 34.03
C PHE A 510 15.39 7.99 34.31
N LEU A 511 14.09 8.01 34.59
CA LEU A 511 13.33 9.24 34.86
C LEU A 511 13.82 9.96 36.12
N ASN A 512 14.34 9.22 37.12
CA ASN A 512 14.91 9.79 38.33
C ASN A 512 16.35 10.29 38.14
N THR A 513 17.11 9.71 37.21
CA THR A 513 18.54 9.99 37.04
C THR A 513 18.80 11.06 35.99
N TYR A 514 18.03 11.06 34.88
CA TYR A 514 18.28 11.87 33.70
C TYR A 514 17.13 12.86 33.44
N SER A 515 16.97 13.87 34.33
CA SER A 515 15.89 14.87 34.25
C SER A 515 15.93 15.69 32.95
N ASP A 516 17.14 15.96 32.44
CA ASP A 516 17.39 16.88 31.32
C ASP A 516 17.69 16.12 30.00
N SER A 517 17.53 14.78 29.99
CA SER A 517 17.78 13.99 28.79
C SER A 517 16.74 14.28 27.71
N PRO A 518 17.14 14.42 26.43
CA PRO A 518 16.23 14.52 25.30
C PRO A 518 15.33 13.30 25.15
N TRP A 519 15.70 12.17 25.72
CA TRP A 519 14.96 10.93 25.71
C TRP A 519 13.87 10.82 26.79
N ARG A 520 13.81 11.79 27.71
CA ARG A 520 12.86 11.75 28.84
C ARG A 520 11.41 11.59 28.35
N ALA A 521 11.01 12.37 27.35
CA ALA A 521 9.65 12.27 26.78
C ALA A 521 9.34 10.87 26.25
N HIS A 522 10.31 10.24 25.58
CA HIS A 522 10.17 8.88 25.05
C HIS A 522 9.96 7.84 26.16
N VAL A 523 10.72 7.95 27.24
CA VAL A 523 10.61 7.01 28.38
C VAL A 523 9.30 7.22 29.14
N LEU A 524 8.83 8.47 29.29
CA LEU A 524 7.51 8.79 29.88
C LEU A 524 6.39 8.16 29.05
N VAL A 525 6.44 8.25 27.72
CA VAL A 525 5.45 7.62 26.86
C VAL A 525 5.46 6.10 27.03
N TRP A 526 6.61 5.45 26.99
CA TRP A 526 6.71 4.00 27.23
C TRP A 526 6.16 3.60 28.60
N ARG A 527 6.41 4.41 29.64
CA ARG A 527 5.90 4.14 30.98
C ARG A 527 4.38 4.25 31.04
N GLY A 528 3.81 5.26 30.39
CA GLY A 528 2.36 5.41 30.25
C GLY A 528 1.74 4.26 29.44
N GLU A 529 2.34 3.87 28.33
CA GLU A 529 1.90 2.74 27.49
C GLU A 529 1.93 1.41 28.27
N GLN A 530 2.93 1.19 29.08
CA GLN A 530 3.02 0.01 29.94
C GLN A 530 1.84 -0.06 30.92
N PHE A 531 1.48 1.05 31.58
CA PHE A 531 0.29 1.10 32.42
C PHE A 531 -0.99 0.86 31.62
N GLN A 532 -1.13 1.52 30.49
CA GLN A 532 -2.35 1.48 29.70
C GLN A 532 -2.62 0.09 29.08
N PHE A 533 -1.61 -0.50 28.44
CA PHE A 533 -1.81 -1.67 27.58
C PHE A 533 -1.33 -2.99 28.19
N ILE A 534 -0.29 -2.95 29.05
CA ILE A 534 0.29 -4.17 29.63
C ILE A 534 -0.32 -4.44 31.02
N GLN A 535 -0.38 -3.41 31.87
CA GLN A 535 -0.92 -3.55 33.23
C GLN A 535 -2.44 -3.38 33.30
N ASN A 536 -3.07 -3.03 32.17
CA ASN A 536 -4.51 -2.76 32.07
C ASN A 536 -5.00 -1.72 33.10
N ALA A 537 -4.20 -0.69 33.36
CA ALA A 537 -4.43 0.39 34.32
C ALA A 537 -4.41 1.77 33.62
N PRO A 538 -5.36 2.04 32.70
CA PRO A 538 -5.30 3.22 31.81
C PRO A 538 -5.28 4.55 32.57
N GLN A 539 -5.90 4.64 33.73
CA GLN A 539 -5.90 5.87 34.55
C GLN A 539 -4.51 6.18 35.13
N ALA A 540 -3.69 5.17 35.37
CA ALA A 540 -2.33 5.35 35.86
C ALA A 540 -1.38 5.86 34.74
N ALA A 541 -1.76 5.76 33.47
CA ALA A 541 -0.99 6.29 32.34
C ALA A 541 -1.13 7.83 32.20
N ILE A 542 -2.23 8.40 32.66
CA ILE A 542 -2.58 9.82 32.46
C ILE A 542 -1.46 10.76 32.90
N PRO A 543 -0.91 10.68 34.14
CA PRO A 543 0.12 11.62 34.59
C PRO A 543 1.37 11.63 33.70
N PHE A 544 1.77 10.49 33.15
CA PHE A 544 2.92 10.38 32.25
C PHE A 544 2.67 11.08 30.92
N TYR A 545 1.48 10.90 30.35
CA TYR A 545 1.12 11.58 29.10
C TYR A 545 0.93 13.08 29.28
N GLU A 546 0.36 13.51 30.41
CA GLU A 546 0.24 14.94 30.74
C GLU A 546 1.61 15.60 30.91
N GLU A 547 2.55 14.93 31.57
CA GLU A 547 3.93 15.44 31.73
C GLU A 547 4.58 15.68 30.37
N VAL A 548 4.44 14.74 29.43
CA VAL A 548 4.98 14.92 28.05
C VAL A 548 4.30 16.11 27.35
N ILE A 549 2.98 16.21 27.42
CA ILE A 549 2.22 17.25 26.70
C ILE A 549 2.55 18.65 27.24
N VAL A 550 2.83 18.77 28.53
CA VAL A 550 3.10 20.06 29.20
C VAL A 550 4.56 20.45 29.10
N ASN A 551 5.46 19.50 29.37
CA ASN A 551 6.88 19.80 29.55
C ASN A 551 7.75 19.50 28.31
N HIS A 552 7.22 18.72 27.33
CA HIS A 552 7.94 18.30 26.12
C HIS A 552 7.13 18.57 24.85
N PRO A 553 6.76 19.83 24.55
CA PRO A 553 5.94 20.17 23.38
C PRO A 553 6.62 19.85 22.05
N GLU A 554 7.94 19.69 22.04
CA GLU A 554 8.78 19.29 20.89
C GLU A 554 8.67 17.78 20.55
N TYR A 555 8.04 16.96 21.40
CA TYR A 555 7.90 15.54 21.17
C TYR A 555 7.15 15.24 19.86
N LEU A 556 7.76 14.48 18.95
CA LEU A 556 7.22 14.24 17.60
C LEU A 556 5.84 13.60 17.60
N GLY A 557 5.55 12.69 18.56
CA GLY A 557 4.25 12.03 18.72
C GLY A 557 3.20 12.81 19.50
N ILE A 558 3.40 14.12 19.71
CA ILE A 558 2.57 14.94 20.62
C ILE A 558 1.08 14.99 20.21
N GLN A 559 0.76 14.98 18.92
CA GLN A 559 -0.63 15.07 18.45
C GLN A 559 -1.39 13.76 18.70
N GLU A 560 -0.77 12.64 18.38
CA GLU A 560 -1.27 11.30 18.64
C GLU A 560 -1.46 11.06 20.15
N LEU A 561 -0.49 11.54 20.94
CA LEU A 561 -0.56 11.45 22.40
C LEU A 561 -1.73 12.27 22.97
N ARG A 562 -2.00 13.46 22.43
CA ARG A 562 -3.18 14.27 22.80
C ARG A 562 -4.49 13.58 22.45
N ILE A 563 -4.56 12.89 21.32
CA ILE A 563 -5.73 12.10 20.93
C ILE A 563 -5.92 10.94 21.92
N ARG A 564 -4.85 10.20 22.22
CA ARG A 564 -4.86 9.07 23.16
C ARG A 564 -5.29 9.52 24.56
N LEU A 565 -4.75 10.61 25.07
CA LEU A 565 -5.12 11.16 26.37
C LEU A 565 -6.60 11.58 26.44
N ARG A 566 -7.12 12.23 25.40
CA ARG A 566 -8.55 12.58 25.30
C ARG A 566 -9.46 11.35 25.35
N GLN A 567 -9.07 10.26 24.69
CA GLN A 567 -9.82 9.01 24.72
C GLN A 567 -9.83 8.39 26.14
N LEU A 568 -8.72 8.47 26.87
CA LEU A 568 -8.63 7.96 28.25
C LEU A 568 -9.48 8.78 29.23
N ILE A 569 -9.53 10.11 29.08
CA ILE A 569 -10.32 10.99 29.94
C ILE A 569 -11.81 10.97 29.55
N GLY A 570 -12.13 10.92 28.25
CA GLY A 570 -13.49 10.94 27.73
C GLY A 570 -14.23 9.59 27.74
N GLY A 571 -13.52 8.48 27.80
CA GLY A 571 -14.10 7.13 27.85
C GLY A 571 -14.58 6.67 29.23
N GLY A 572 -14.57 7.55 30.23
CA GLY A 572 -15.08 7.32 31.58
C GLY A 572 -16.51 7.84 31.82
N SER A 573 -17.26 8.17 30.74
CA SER A 573 -18.66 8.63 30.84
C SER A 573 -19.61 7.68 30.12
#